data_beb162475a3490b93e995321c152b1a9
#
_entry.id   beb162475a3490b93e995321c152b1a9
#
_cell.length_a   1.000
_cell.length_b   1.000
_cell.length_c   1.000
_cell.angle_alpha   90.00
_cell.angle_beta   90.00
_cell.angle_gamma   90.00
#
_symmetry.space_group_name_H-M   'P 1'
#
loop_
_entity.id
_entity.type
_entity.pdbx_description
1 polymer ?
#
loop_
_entity_poly.entity_id
_entity_poly.type
_entity_poly.pdbx_seq_one_letter_code
_entity_poly.pdbx_strand_id
1 'polypeptide(L)'
;MSDSTTYSDFILLHGDCMERLKEIEDNSIDAIFADPPYFLSNGGISVQSGKQVCVDKGEWDKGGTPEYIYEFNRKWLELCRPKLKDNGTIWISGTHHNIHVVMRCLQELGYKVLNTITWQKTDPPPNLSCKYFNFSTELIIWARKSQKVTHKFNYETMKQLNGGTQMTDVWRIPSVSKWEKTCGKHPTQKPLRLLYRIILACTNEGDTILDPFAGSCTTGIAANLLNRKFIGIDQSEEYLQLGIKRKEEISDPQTAEKMLKKMSENPEEVTVLVNHARPDTRLLMIEKGICYMRAGETEGSLQVTQGFERMRYVLLHTNGEDAQLFRIRKGKEGSFQIWSKLTLEQHGFHPEHAAYYIVVPFDPTPITYPKHPNLHQRINTYRAKIRPLSDFIGLR
;
A
#
# COMPACT_ATOMS: atom_id res chain seq x y z
N MET A 1 -2.23 -28.39 25.60
CA MET A 1 -1.51 -28.00 24.36
C MET A 1 -0.60 -26.85 24.74
N SER A 2 0.60 -26.72 24.19
CA SER A 2 1.51 -25.61 24.55
C SER A 2 0.83 -24.29 24.17
N ASP A 3 0.79 -23.31 25.08
CA ASP A 3 0.22 -21.97 24.87
C ASP A 3 0.96 -21.14 23.80
N SER A 4 1.89 -21.74 23.08
CA SER A 4 2.68 -21.07 22.03
C SER A 4 2.98 -22.00 20.86
N THR A 5 2.94 -21.46 19.64
CA THR A 5 3.48 -22.09 18.43
C THR A 5 4.75 -21.37 18.03
N THR A 6 5.86 -22.09 17.88
CA THR A 6 7.18 -21.49 17.69
C THR A 6 7.86 -22.06 16.44
N TYR A 7 8.11 -21.20 15.45
CA TYR A 7 9.13 -21.38 14.43
C TYR A 7 10.33 -20.49 14.78
N SER A 8 11.48 -20.70 14.21
CA SER A 8 12.68 -19.91 14.53
C SER A 8 12.54 -18.40 14.22
N ASP A 9 11.65 -18.06 13.29
CA ASP A 9 11.40 -16.71 12.79
C ASP A 9 9.96 -16.22 12.98
N PHE A 10 9.07 -17.05 13.60
CA PHE A 10 7.65 -16.77 13.74
C PHE A 10 7.08 -17.39 15.01
N ILE A 11 6.85 -16.56 16.01
CA ILE A 11 6.37 -16.97 17.33
C ILE A 11 4.96 -16.45 17.54
N LEU A 12 4.05 -17.31 17.94
CA LEU A 12 2.68 -16.95 18.30
C LEU A 12 2.41 -17.28 19.77
N LEU A 13 1.92 -16.30 20.51
CA LEU A 13 1.56 -16.41 21.91
C LEU A 13 0.03 -16.28 22.04
N HIS A 14 -0.63 -17.36 22.44
CA HIS A 14 -2.09 -17.35 22.69
C HIS A 14 -2.40 -16.76 24.06
N GLY A 15 -3.23 -15.74 24.12
CA GLY A 15 -3.72 -15.15 25.36
C GLY A 15 -3.91 -13.65 25.33
N ASP A 16 -4.17 -13.09 26.50
CA ASP A 16 -4.34 -11.64 26.67
C ASP A 16 -3.01 -10.91 26.47
N CYS A 17 -3.01 -9.84 25.66
CA CYS A 17 -1.79 -9.10 25.33
C CYS A 17 -1.13 -8.47 26.57
N MET A 18 -1.93 -8.06 27.59
CA MET A 18 -1.40 -7.49 28.83
C MET A 18 -0.57 -8.49 29.64
N GLU A 19 -0.92 -9.78 29.55
CA GLU A 19 -0.19 -10.85 30.23
C GLU A 19 0.99 -11.33 29.38
N ARG A 20 0.77 -11.59 28.10
CA ARG A 20 1.82 -12.10 27.20
C ARG A 20 2.94 -11.11 26.92
N LEU A 21 2.66 -9.79 26.93
CA LEU A 21 3.69 -8.76 26.84
C LEU A 21 4.72 -8.82 27.98
N LYS A 22 4.34 -9.30 29.17
CA LYS A 22 5.25 -9.46 30.31
C LYS A 22 6.32 -10.55 30.08
N GLU A 23 6.02 -11.53 29.23
CA GLU A 23 6.92 -12.64 28.91
C GLU A 23 8.00 -12.26 27.88
N ILE A 24 7.82 -11.14 27.17
CA ILE A 24 8.76 -10.66 26.17
C ILE A 24 9.91 -9.92 26.85
N GLU A 25 11.13 -10.22 26.41
CA GLU A 25 12.35 -9.58 26.92
C GLU A 25 12.36 -8.08 26.62
N ASP A 26 12.78 -7.29 27.61
CA ASP A 26 12.94 -5.84 27.44
C ASP A 26 14.08 -5.54 26.45
N ASN A 27 13.92 -4.44 25.70
CA ASN A 27 14.89 -3.97 24.70
C ASN A 27 15.26 -4.99 23.62
N SER A 28 14.31 -5.88 23.26
CA SER A 28 14.47 -6.93 22.25
C SER A 28 13.79 -6.65 20.92
N ILE A 29 12.83 -5.73 20.86
CA ILE A 29 11.97 -5.48 19.72
C ILE A 29 12.43 -4.25 18.93
N ASP A 30 12.61 -4.40 17.62
CA ASP A 30 13.01 -3.32 16.72
C ASP A 30 11.81 -2.45 16.29
N ALA A 31 10.66 -3.08 16.03
CA ALA A 31 9.43 -2.37 15.67
C ALA A 31 8.19 -3.07 16.23
N ILE A 32 7.19 -2.28 16.62
CA ILE A 32 5.85 -2.77 16.96
C ILE A 32 4.87 -2.24 15.93
N PHE A 33 4.04 -3.11 15.36
CA PHE A 33 2.80 -2.72 14.70
C PHE A 33 1.64 -3.18 15.56
N ALA A 34 0.63 -2.33 15.77
CA ALA A 34 -0.54 -2.65 16.56
C ALA A 34 -1.83 -2.19 15.87
N ASP A 35 -2.81 -3.06 15.79
CA ASP A 35 -4.17 -2.78 15.35
C ASP A 35 -5.15 -3.06 16.51
N PRO A 36 -5.15 -2.22 17.57
CA PRO A 36 -5.93 -2.46 18.77
C PRO A 36 -7.45 -2.40 18.51
N PRO A 37 -8.30 -2.91 19.40
CA PRO A 37 -9.75 -2.72 19.31
C PRO A 37 -10.13 -1.25 19.14
N TYR A 38 -11.06 -0.96 18.21
CA TYR A 38 -11.56 0.39 17.97
C TYR A 38 -12.82 0.71 18.78
N PHE A 39 -13.37 -0.29 19.45
CA PHE A 39 -14.59 -0.19 20.27
C PHE A 39 -15.80 0.33 19.48
N LEU A 40 -15.97 -0.13 18.23
CA LEU A 40 -17.00 0.33 17.30
C LEU A 40 -18.17 -0.66 17.12
N SER A 41 -18.13 -1.83 17.77
CA SER A 41 -19.17 -2.87 17.64
C SER A 41 -20.42 -2.52 18.45
N ASN A 42 -21.23 -1.60 17.88
CA ASN A 42 -22.48 -1.10 18.49
C ASN A 42 -23.73 -1.61 17.75
N GLY A 43 -23.67 -2.77 17.06
CA GLY A 43 -24.78 -3.29 16.27
C GLY A 43 -25.10 -2.51 14.99
N GLY A 44 -24.17 -1.69 14.49
CA GLY A 44 -24.31 -0.95 13.24
C GLY A 44 -24.33 -1.86 12.00
N ILE A 45 -24.77 -1.33 10.85
CA ILE A 45 -24.86 -2.04 9.58
C ILE A 45 -23.82 -1.47 8.61
N SER A 46 -23.06 -2.34 7.92
CA SER A 46 -22.13 -2.00 6.85
C SER A 46 -22.44 -2.80 5.58
N VAL A 47 -21.74 -2.48 4.48
CA VAL A 47 -21.85 -3.25 3.23
C VAL A 47 -20.54 -3.94 2.92
N GLN A 48 -20.61 -5.23 2.65
CA GLN A 48 -19.50 -6.01 2.14
C GLN A 48 -19.93 -6.72 0.86
N SER A 49 -19.22 -6.42 -0.24
CA SER A 49 -19.54 -7.00 -1.58
C SER A 49 -21.00 -6.79 -2.02
N GLY A 50 -21.58 -5.60 -1.75
CA GLY A 50 -22.96 -5.26 -2.12
C GLY A 50 -24.04 -5.85 -1.19
N LYS A 51 -23.68 -6.56 -0.11
CA LYS A 51 -24.62 -7.12 0.86
C LYS A 51 -24.53 -6.38 2.19
N GLN A 52 -25.67 -6.13 2.80
CA GLN A 52 -25.75 -5.61 4.17
C GLN A 52 -25.18 -6.65 5.15
N VAL A 53 -24.22 -6.24 5.99
CA VAL A 53 -23.64 -7.08 7.05
C VAL A 53 -23.66 -6.32 8.37
N CYS A 54 -23.91 -7.03 9.47
CA CYS A 54 -23.81 -6.46 10.80
C CYS A 54 -22.36 -6.11 11.12
N VAL A 55 -22.11 -4.94 11.73
CA VAL A 55 -20.79 -4.51 12.19
C VAL A 55 -20.57 -5.02 13.61
N ASP A 56 -20.69 -6.33 13.80
CA ASP A 56 -20.26 -6.98 15.04
C ASP A 56 -18.95 -7.70 14.75
N LYS A 57 -17.84 -7.17 15.30
CA LYS A 57 -16.51 -7.72 15.13
C LYS A 57 -16.14 -8.71 16.24
N GLY A 58 -17.03 -8.89 17.21
CA GLY A 58 -16.84 -9.76 18.37
C GLY A 58 -16.86 -9.01 19.71
N GLU A 59 -16.90 -9.76 20.80
CA GLU A 59 -16.96 -9.23 22.18
C GLU A 59 -15.81 -8.28 22.50
N TRP A 60 -14.64 -8.49 21.90
CA TRP A 60 -13.42 -7.70 22.10
C TRP A 60 -13.49 -6.26 21.54
N ASP A 61 -14.44 -5.97 20.63
CA ASP A 61 -14.63 -4.64 20.03
C ASP A 61 -15.93 -3.96 20.53
N LYS A 62 -16.59 -4.52 21.54
CA LYS A 62 -17.78 -3.90 22.15
C LYS A 62 -17.41 -2.61 22.86
N GLY A 63 -18.25 -1.59 22.69
CA GLY A 63 -18.02 -0.26 23.22
C GLY A 63 -17.83 -0.24 24.74
N GLY A 64 -16.85 0.51 25.20
CA GLY A 64 -16.60 0.82 26.61
C GLY A 64 -16.87 2.30 26.90
N THR A 65 -16.81 2.68 28.19
CA THR A 65 -16.79 4.11 28.55
C THR A 65 -15.51 4.76 28.02
N PRO A 66 -15.48 6.09 27.83
CA PRO A 66 -14.25 6.81 27.44
C PRO A 66 -13.07 6.51 28.37
N GLU A 67 -13.33 6.35 29.67
CA GLU A 67 -12.34 6.03 30.69
C GLU A 67 -11.77 4.63 30.49
N TYR A 68 -12.62 3.64 30.20
CA TYR A 68 -12.20 2.27 29.91
C TYR A 68 -11.31 2.23 28.65
N ILE A 69 -11.72 2.91 27.58
CA ILE A 69 -10.97 2.97 26.32
C ILE A 69 -9.60 3.61 26.56
N TYR A 70 -9.54 4.66 27.38
CA TYR A 70 -8.29 5.32 27.76
C TYR A 70 -7.37 4.39 28.57
N GLU A 71 -7.89 3.77 29.64
CA GLU A 71 -7.09 2.89 30.51
C GLU A 71 -6.60 1.65 29.76
N PHE A 72 -7.44 1.07 28.89
CA PHE A 72 -7.02 -0.03 28.02
C PHE A 72 -5.83 0.36 27.15
N ASN A 73 -5.95 1.48 26.41
CA ASN A 73 -4.88 1.93 25.51
C ASN A 73 -3.62 2.31 26.27
N ARG A 74 -3.76 2.97 27.41
CA ARG A 74 -2.62 3.35 28.24
C ARG A 74 -1.85 2.13 28.74
N LYS A 75 -2.53 1.08 29.19
CA LYS A 75 -1.93 -0.10 29.80
C LYS A 75 -1.09 -0.92 28.80
N TRP A 76 -1.63 -1.26 27.64
CA TRP A 76 -0.85 -2.03 26.68
C TRP A 76 0.32 -1.22 26.10
N LEU A 77 0.16 0.09 25.90
CA LEU A 77 1.24 0.97 25.46
C LEU A 77 2.37 1.07 26.50
N GLU A 78 2.02 1.15 27.78
CA GLU A 78 2.96 1.13 28.89
C GLU A 78 3.79 -0.16 28.90
N LEU A 79 3.15 -1.32 28.67
CA LEU A 79 3.82 -2.61 28.61
C LEU A 79 4.68 -2.77 27.34
N CYS A 80 4.27 -2.21 26.22
CA CYS A 80 5.04 -2.25 24.96
C CYS A 80 6.33 -1.44 25.02
N ARG A 81 6.33 -0.31 25.76
CA ARG A 81 7.43 0.64 25.75
C ARG A 81 8.79 0.05 26.16
N PRO A 82 8.94 -0.71 27.27
CA PRO A 82 10.21 -1.33 27.65
C PRO A 82 10.66 -2.38 26.64
N LYS A 83 9.76 -3.05 25.89
CA LYS A 83 10.10 -4.08 24.92
C LYS A 83 10.84 -3.55 23.71
N LEU A 84 10.53 -2.32 23.30
CA LEU A 84 11.23 -1.65 22.21
C LEU A 84 12.70 -1.41 22.55
N LYS A 85 13.59 -1.62 21.58
CA LYS A 85 14.96 -1.12 21.59
C LYS A 85 14.96 0.41 21.66
N ASP A 86 16.06 1.02 22.10
CA ASP A 86 16.12 2.49 22.27
C ASP A 86 15.86 3.26 20.98
N ASN A 87 16.29 2.73 19.84
CA ASN A 87 16.01 3.25 18.50
C ASN A 87 14.76 2.67 17.83
N GLY A 88 14.01 1.85 18.56
CA GLY A 88 12.79 1.18 18.09
C GLY A 88 11.62 2.12 17.93
N THR A 89 10.66 1.72 17.09
CA THR A 89 9.46 2.49 16.78
C THR A 89 8.19 1.67 16.93
N ILE A 90 7.07 2.35 17.16
CA ILE A 90 5.73 1.77 17.23
C ILE A 90 4.82 2.43 16.20
N TRP A 91 4.01 1.63 15.54
CA TRP A 91 3.04 2.01 14.52
C TRP A 91 1.67 1.52 14.96
N ILE A 92 0.70 2.41 15.10
CA ILE A 92 -0.61 2.08 15.67
C ILE A 92 -1.69 2.51 14.71
N SER A 93 -2.46 1.53 14.23
CA SER A 93 -3.61 1.75 13.37
C SER A 93 -4.83 2.20 14.18
N GLY A 94 -5.65 3.07 13.60
CA GLY A 94 -6.88 3.54 14.21
C GLY A 94 -7.75 4.33 13.26
N THR A 95 -8.91 4.72 13.75
CA THR A 95 -9.85 5.60 13.07
C THR A 95 -10.01 6.91 13.85
N HIS A 96 -10.76 7.86 13.32
CA HIS A 96 -11.07 9.11 14.01
C HIS A 96 -11.78 8.89 15.37
N HIS A 97 -12.36 7.71 15.61
CA HIS A 97 -13.04 7.40 16.87
C HIS A 97 -12.08 7.15 18.03
N ASN A 98 -10.93 6.51 17.80
CA ASN A 98 -10.02 6.06 18.86
C ASN A 98 -8.62 6.66 18.81
N ILE A 99 -8.18 7.17 17.64
CA ILE A 99 -6.79 7.57 17.42
C ILE A 99 -6.34 8.72 18.33
N HIS A 100 -7.25 9.61 18.71
CA HIS A 100 -6.96 10.73 19.61
C HIS A 100 -6.64 10.26 21.05
N VAL A 101 -7.30 9.18 21.51
CA VAL A 101 -7.02 8.55 22.80
C VAL A 101 -5.64 7.93 22.81
N VAL A 102 -5.31 7.17 21.73
CA VAL A 102 -3.99 6.57 21.54
C VAL A 102 -2.89 7.63 21.53
N MET A 103 -3.12 8.74 20.81
CA MET A 103 -2.18 9.86 20.73
C MET A 103 -1.89 10.44 22.12
N ARG A 104 -2.92 10.67 22.93
CA ARG A 104 -2.81 11.15 24.30
C ARG A 104 -1.98 10.19 25.15
N CYS A 105 -2.29 8.89 25.13
CA CYS A 105 -1.57 7.88 25.90
C CYS A 105 -0.07 7.84 25.52
N LEU A 106 0.26 7.91 24.22
CA LEU A 106 1.65 7.95 23.76
C LEU A 106 2.42 9.14 24.31
N GLN A 107 1.81 10.33 24.33
CA GLN A 107 2.42 11.54 24.84
C GLN A 107 2.66 11.46 26.37
N GLU A 108 1.67 10.99 27.13
CA GLU A 108 1.75 10.83 28.58
C GLU A 108 2.77 9.76 29.00
N LEU A 109 2.93 8.69 28.21
CA LEU A 109 3.92 7.63 28.43
C LEU A 109 5.33 8.01 27.94
N GLY A 110 5.52 9.22 27.40
CA GLY A 110 6.83 9.72 26.99
C GLY A 110 7.36 9.18 25.66
N TYR A 111 6.49 8.63 24.81
CA TYR A 111 6.86 8.39 23.41
C TYR A 111 7.01 9.71 22.65
N LYS A 112 7.81 9.73 21.61
CA LYS A 112 7.87 10.85 20.67
C LYS A 112 7.11 10.50 19.39
N VAL A 113 5.97 11.12 19.20
CA VAL A 113 5.21 11.01 17.94
C VAL A 113 6.01 11.66 16.81
N LEU A 114 6.13 10.96 15.69
CA LEU A 114 6.87 11.37 14.49
C LEU A 114 5.92 11.84 13.39
N ASN A 115 4.94 11.00 13.02
CA ASN A 115 3.92 11.31 12.03
C ASN A 115 2.56 10.74 12.44
N THR A 116 1.50 11.33 11.92
CA THR A 116 0.20 10.70 11.75
C THR A 116 -0.02 10.47 10.27
N ILE A 117 0.06 9.23 9.85
CA ILE A 117 -0.07 8.83 8.45
C ILE A 117 -1.53 8.60 8.13
N THR A 118 -2.00 9.16 7.04
CA THR A 118 -3.33 8.92 6.50
C THR A 118 -3.26 7.80 5.45
N TRP A 119 -3.75 6.61 5.81
CA TRP A 119 -3.96 5.56 4.83
C TRP A 119 -5.30 5.79 4.11
N GLN A 120 -5.23 6.24 2.86
CA GLN A 120 -6.37 6.41 1.98
C GLN A 120 -6.64 5.12 1.21
N LYS A 121 -7.81 4.51 1.45
CA LYS A 121 -8.29 3.35 0.69
C LYS A 121 -8.68 3.79 -0.72
N THR A 122 -8.20 3.08 -1.72
CA THR A 122 -8.55 3.38 -3.13
C THR A 122 -9.91 2.80 -3.54
N ASP A 123 -10.44 1.90 -2.71
CA ASP A 123 -11.69 1.15 -2.91
C ASP A 123 -12.59 1.17 -1.66
N PRO A 124 -12.91 2.34 -1.08
CA PRO A 124 -13.69 2.40 0.15
C PRO A 124 -15.13 1.91 -0.09
N PRO A 125 -15.74 1.20 0.87
CA PRO A 125 -17.13 0.79 0.77
C PRO A 125 -18.04 2.03 0.75
N PRO A 126 -19.17 2.00 0.02
CA PRO A 126 -20.10 3.13 -0.03
C PRO A 126 -20.78 3.38 1.31
N ASN A 127 -21.10 4.63 1.61
CA ASN A 127 -21.91 5.01 2.73
C ASN A 127 -23.41 4.85 2.39
N LEU A 128 -24.05 3.85 2.97
CA LEU A 128 -25.47 3.55 2.70
C LEU A 128 -26.43 4.60 3.22
N SER A 129 -26.09 5.29 4.29
CA SER A 129 -26.98 6.29 4.89
C SER A 129 -27.09 7.57 4.04
N CYS A 130 -26.09 7.85 3.20
CA CYS A 130 -25.95 9.07 2.39
C CYS A 130 -26.10 10.37 3.21
N LYS A 131 -25.83 10.33 4.52
CA LYS A 131 -25.98 11.48 5.44
C LYS A 131 -24.67 12.17 5.78
N TYR A 132 -23.53 11.56 5.44
CA TYR A 132 -22.17 12.09 5.67
C TYR A 132 -21.22 11.59 4.58
N PHE A 133 -20.02 12.15 4.53
CA PHE A 133 -19.01 11.75 3.56
C PHE A 133 -18.60 10.29 3.76
N ASN A 134 -18.23 9.63 2.65
CA ASN A 134 -17.76 8.25 2.68
C ASN A 134 -16.42 8.15 3.43
N PHE A 135 -16.32 7.22 4.39
CA PHE A 135 -15.07 6.96 5.11
C PHE A 135 -14.09 6.22 4.23
N SER A 136 -13.12 6.93 3.72
CA SER A 136 -12.09 6.39 2.82
C SER A 136 -10.70 6.28 3.47
N THR A 137 -10.57 6.67 4.74
CA THR A 137 -9.26 6.73 5.41
C THR A 137 -9.24 5.99 6.73
N GLU A 138 -8.07 5.44 7.06
CA GLU A 138 -7.65 5.08 8.41
C GLU A 138 -6.38 5.86 8.76
N LEU A 139 -6.09 6.03 10.04
CA LEU A 139 -4.95 6.76 10.53
C LEU A 139 -3.94 5.80 11.16
N ILE A 140 -2.65 6.11 11.00
CA ILE A 140 -1.58 5.34 11.60
C ILE A 140 -0.65 6.31 12.33
N ILE A 141 -0.57 6.20 13.65
CA ILE A 141 0.41 6.97 14.42
C ILE A 141 1.75 6.25 14.35
N TRP A 142 2.78 6.96 13.95
CA TRP A 142 4.16 6.52 14.04
C TRP A 142 4.86 7.27 15.17
N ALA A 143 5.39 6.52 16.14
CA ALA A 143 6.08 7.08 17.28
C ALA A 143 7.36 6.28 17.59
N ARG A 144 8.32 6.92 18.28
CA ARG A 144 9.53 6.28 18.78
C ARG A 144 9.56 6.22 20.31
N LYS A 145 10.27 5.21 20.85
CA LYS A 145 10.41 5.00 22.30
C LYS A 145 11.04 6.19 23.02
N SER A 146 12.12 6.73 22.45
CA SER A 146 12.98 7.71 23.15
C SER A 146 12.77 9.13 22.62
N GLN A 147 12.79 10.11 23.51
CA GLN A 147 12.85 11.52 23.14
C GLN A 147 14.23 11.91 22.61
N LYS A 148 15.29 11.22 23.05
CA LYS A 148 16.70 11.58 22.81
C LYS A 148 17.36 10.75 21.70
N VAL A 149 17.12 9.42 21.69
CA VAL A 149 17.75 8.50 20.74
C VAL A 149 17.05 8.60 19.39
N THR A 150 17.83 8.76 18.33
CA THR A 150 17.30 8.75 16.94
C THR A 150 16.81 7.36 16.58
N HIS A 151 15.60 7.29 16.04
CA HIS A 151 14.99 6.06 15.56
C HIS A 151 15.60 5.61 14.21
N LYS A 152 15.44 4.33 13.90
CA LYS A 152 15.78 3.78 12.59
C LYS A 152 14.74 4.24 11.56
N PHE A 153 15.22 4.80 10.44
CA PHE A 153 14.39 5.18 9.29
C PHE A 153 15.17 4.99 7.99
N ASN A 154 14.67 4.13 7.13
CA ASN A 154 15.33 3.77 5.86
C ASN A 154 14.90 4.75 4.75
N TYR A 155 15.35 6.00 4.88
CA TYR A 155 14.98 7.13 4.02
C TYR A 155 15.17 6.85 2.54
N GLU A 156 16.34 6.33 2.12
CA GLU A 156 16.62 6.07 0.71
C GLU A 156 15.73 4.95 0.15
N THR A 157 15.44 3.91 0.94
CA THR A 157 14.49 2.86 0.55
C THR A 157 13.09 3.44 0.34
N MET A 158 12.62 4.31 1.24
CA MET A 158 11.31 4.95 1.10
C MET A 158 11.27 5.88 -0.12
N LYS A 159 12.34 6.61 -0.39
CA LYS A 159 12.48 7.45 -1.55
C LYS A 159 12.46 6.64 -2.86
N GLN A 160 13.15 5.49 -2.90
CA GLN A 160 13.12 4.58 -4.04
C GLN A 160 11.72 4.02 -4.29
N LEU A 161 11.03 3.56 -3.24
CA LEU A 161 9.63 3.10 -3.31
C LEU A 161 8.68 4.18 -3.83
N ASN A 162 9.01 5.45 -3.62
CA ASN A 162 8.24 6.59 -4.08
C ASN A 162 8.77 7.21 -5.40
N GLY A 163 9.40 6.39 -6.23
CA GLY A 163 9.87 6.83 -7.56
C GLY A 163 10.99 7.87 -7.53
N GLY A 164 11.87 7.84 -6.52
CA GLY A 164 13.02 8.72 -6.36
C GLY A 164 12.72 10.05 -5.69
N THR A 165 11.50 10.27 -5.21
CA THR A 165 11.09 11.47 -4.47
C THR A 165 10.77 11.15 -3.02
N GLN A 166 10.87 12.13 -2.12
CA GLN A 166 10.51 11.94 -0.71
C GLN A 166 9.05 11.51 -0.57
N MET A 167 8.82 10.44 0.22
CA MET A 167 7.47 9.94 0.51
C MET A 167 6.76 10.87 1.50
N THR A 168 5.47 11.09 1.28
CA THR A 168 4.61 11.89 2.17
C THR A 168 3.87 10.99 3.18
N ASP A 169 3.13 11.61 4.08
CA ASP A 169 2.32 10.96 5.12
C ASP A 169 0.89 10.60 4.66
N VAL A 170 0.56 10.76 3.39
CA VAL A 170 -0.69 10.27 2.78
C VAL A 170 -0.38 9.09 1.87
N TRP A 171 -0.87 7.90 2.25
CA TRP A 171 -0.62 6.66 1.54
C TRP A 171 -1.89 6.11 0.90
N ARG A 172 -1.91 6.04 -0.41
CA ARG A 172 -3.03 5.47 -1.17
C ARG A 172 -2.78 3.98 -1.41
N ILE A 173 -3.40 3.15 -0.59
CA ILE A 173 -3.25 1.69 -0.63
C ILE A 173 -4.64 1.07 -0.65
N PRO A 174 -4.94 0.11 -1.55
CA PRO A 174 -6.23 -0.57 -1.56
C PRO A 174 -6.46 -1.36 -0.29
N SER A 175 -7.73 -1.64 0.00
CA SER A 175 -8.13 -2.60 1.04
C SER A 175 -7.59 -4.00 0.72
N VAL A 176 -7.75 -4.93 1.68
CA VAL A 176 -7.25 -6.30 1.55
C VAL A 176 -7.79 -6.98 0.30
N SER A 177 -6.91 -7.43 -0.55
CA SER A 177 -7.21 -8.08 -1.82
C SER A 177 -7.63 -9.56 -1.64
N LYS A 178 -8.30 -10.13 -2.63
CA LYS A 178 -8.70 -11.55 -2.61
C LYS A 178 -7.52 -12.52 -2.47
N TRP A 179 -6.38 -12.19 -3.10
CA TRP A 179 -5.18 -13.02 -3.07
C TRP A 179 -4.50 -13.08 -1.69
N GLU A 180 -4.89 -12.21 -0.75
CA GLU A 180 -4.42 -12.19 0.63
C GLU A 180 -5.29 -13.04 1.58
N LYS A 181 -6.36 -13.63 1.08
CA LYS A 181 -7.40 -14.35 1.84
C LYS A 181 -7.49 -15.83 1.45
N THR A 182 -6.42 -16.41 0.93
CA THR A 182 -6.35 -17.80 0.44
C THR A 182 -6.62 -18.82 1.55
N CYS A 183 -6.06 -18.61 2.73
CA CYS A 183 -6.22 -19.52 3.87
C CYS A 183 -7.46 -19.25 4.74
N GLY A 184 -8.19 -18.15 4.48
CA GLY A 184 -9.35 -17.77 5.28
C GLY A 184 -9.57 -16.25 5.35
N LYS A 185 -10.53 -15.82 6.17
CA LYS A 185 -10.90 -14.40 6.30
C LYS A 185 -10.83 -13.98 7.76
N HIS A 186 -10.23 -12.81 7.99
CA HIS A 186 -10.34 -12.08 9.24
C HIS A 186 -11.11 -10.77 8.99
N PRO A 187 -12.05 -10.37 9.85
CA PRO A 187 -12.94 -9.22 9.59
C PRO A 187 -12.20 -7.90 9.43
N THR A 188 -11.11 -7.71 10.15
CA THR A 188 -10.30 -6.47 10.17
C THR A 188 -8.89 -6.64 9.62
N GLN A 189 -8.64 -7.67 8.79
CA GLN A 189 -7.32 -7.92 8.21
C GLN A 189 -6.77 -6.65 7.55
N LYS A 190 -5.51 -6.31 7.83
CA LYS A 190 -4.79 -5.22 7.15
C LYS A 190 -4.13 -5.72 5.85
N PRO A 191 -3.99 -4.87 4.83
CA PRO A 191 -3.35 -5.28 3.58
C PRO A 191 -1.85 -5.46 3.74
N LEU A 192 -1.29 -6.50 3.12
CA LEU A 192 0.16 -6.77 3.12
C LEU A 192 0.98 -5.60 2.60
N ARG A 193 0.47 -4.84 1.62
CA ARG A 193 1.14 -3.64 1.09
C ARG A 193 1.36 -2.54 2.13
N LEU A 194 0.44 -2.42 3.09
CA LEU A 194 0.59 -1.46 4.19
C LEU A 194 1.74 -1.87 5.11
N LEU A 195 1.74 -3.15 5.53
CA LEU A 195 2.77 -3.71 6.39
C LEU A 195 4.14 -3.74 5.68
N TYR A 196 4.19 -4.03 4.38
CA TYR A 196 5.39 -3.94 3.56
C TYR A 196 6.07 -2.57 3.71
N ARG A 197 5.31 -1.50 3.53
CA ARG A 197 5.83 -0.12 3.61
C ARG A 197 6.31 0.21 5.03
N ILE A 198 5.52 -0.13 6.05
CA ILE A 198 5.88 0.08 7.46
C ILE A 198 7.17 -0.64 7.82
N ILE A 199 7.25 -1.94 7.51
CA ILE A 199 8.40 -2.78 7.88
C ILE A 199 9.67 -2.30 7.20
N LEU A 200 9.63 -2.00 5.90
CA LEU A 200 10.79 -1.46 5.19
C LEU A 200 11.22 -0.08 5.70
N ALA A 201 10.27 0.75 6.16
CA ALA A 201 10.59 2.07 6.66
C ALA A 201 11.46 2.05 7.92
N CYS A 202 11.25 1.08 8.82
CA CYS A 202 11.79 1.15 10.18
C CYS A 202 12.61 -0.07 10.61
N THR A 203 12.82 -1.07 9.74
CA THR A 203 13.57 -2.30 10.09
C THR A 203 14.53 -2.72 9.00
N ASN A 204 15.53 -3.54 9.38
CA ASN A 204 16.42 -4.27 8.48
C ASN A 204 16.15 -5.76 8.55
N GLU A 205 16.74 -6.55 7.64
CA GLU A 205 16.68 -8.01 7.69
C GLU A 205 17.23 -8.55 9.02
N GLY A 206 16.58 -9.55 9.57
CA GLY A 206 16.90 -10.13 10.87
C GLY A 206 16.32 -9.39 12.08
N ASP A 207 15.79 -8.15 11.92
CA ASP A 207 15.14 -7.40 13.00
C ASP A 207 13.86 -8.11 13.46
N THR A 208 13.46 -7.89 14.73
CA THR A 208 12.28 -8.51 15.35
C THR A 208 11.12 -7.53 15.42
N ILE A 209 9.95 -7.96 14.91
CA ILE A 209 8.71 -7.21 14.90
C ILE A 209 7.71 -7.87 15.86
N LEU A 210 7.08 -7.06 16.70
CA LEU A 210 6.01 -7.48 17.60
C LEU A 210 4.65 -6.92 17.13
N ASP A 211 3.62 -7.77 17.19
CA ASP A 211 2.23 -7.36 17.03
C ASP A 211 1.40 -7.88 18.23
N PRO A 212 1.02 -7.01 19.17
CA PRO A 212 0.25 -7.40 20.35
C PRO A 212 -1.23 -7.69 20.06
N PHE A 213 -1.70 -7.47 18.82
CA PHE A 213 -3.05 -7.72 18.34
C PHE A 213 -3.01 -8.41 16.97
N ALA A 214 -2.34 -9.56 16.91
CA ALA A 214 -1.87 -10.16 15.66
C ALA A 214 -3.01 -10.59 14.71
N GLY A 215 -4.20 -10.92 15.21
CA GLY A 215 -5.33 -11.37 14.41
C GLY A 215 -4.92 -12.51 13.45
N SER A 216 -5.11 -12.29 12.16
CA SER A 216 -4.68 -13.23 11.11
C SER A 216 -3.18 -13.19 10.80
N CYS A 217 -2.36 -12.59 11.64
CA CYS A 217 -0.90 -12.49 11.55
C CYS A 217 -0.37 -11.82 10.27
N THR A 218 -1.09 -10.87 9.70
CA THR A 218 -0.64 -10.19 8.47
C THR A 218 0.70 -9.50 8.64
N THR A 219 0.95 -8.92 9.83
CA THR A 219 2.25 -8.33 10.20
C THR A 219 3.36 -9.36 10.13
N GLY A 220 3.13 -10.56 10.66
CA GLY A 220 4.10 -11.66 10.66
C GLY A 220 4.39 -12.20 9.27
N ILE A 221 3.36 -12.35 8.43
CA ILE A 221 3.54 -12.78 7.04
C ILE A 221 4.37 -11.75 6.27
N ALA A 222 4.07 -10.46 6.41
CA ALA A 222 4.86 -9.40 5.77
C ALA A 222 6.30 -9.37 6.30
N ALA A 223 6.49 -9.56 7.61
CA ALA A 223 7.81 -9.63 8.24
C ALA A 223 8.66 -10.77 7.68
N ASN A 224 8.13 -11.98 7.64
CA ASN A 224 8.85 -13.15 7.15
C ASN A 224 9.14 -13.07 5.64
N LEU A 225 8.20 -12.57 4.82
CA LEU A 225 8.46 -12.33 3.40
C LEU A 225 9.59 -11.33 3.16
N LEU A 226 9.91 -10.51 4.15
CA LEU A 226 10.99 -9.53 4.14
C LEU A 226 12.22 -9.97 4.98
N ASN A 227 12.33 -11.23 5.37
CA ASN A 227 13.42 -11.76 6.20
C ASN A 227 13.52 -11.11 7.60
N ARG A 228 12.40 -10.72 8.21
CA ARG A 228 12.32 -10.25 9.61
C ARG A 228 11.72 -11.34 10.47
N LYS A 229 12.08 -11.34 11.77
CA LYS A 229 11.47 -12.19 12.79
C LYS A 229 10.16 -11.57 13.29
N PHE A 230 9.25 -12.41 13.73
CA PHE A 230 7.94 -11.98 14.19
C PHE A 230 7.55 -12.62 15.52
N ILE A 231 6.93 -11.82 16.38
CA ILE A 231 6.23 -12.27 17.58
C ILE A 231 4.82 -11.70 17.50
N GLY A 232 3.80 -12.56 17.54
CA GLY A 232 2.39 -12.18 17.51
C GLY A 232 1.66 -12.65 18.75
N ILE A 233 0.77 -11.81 19.28
CA ILE A 233 -0.11 -12.15 20.41
C ILE A 233 -1.56 -12.01 19.94
N ASP A 234 -2.40 -13.00 20.23
CA ASP A 234 -3.86 -12.89 20.03
C ASP A 234 -4.62 -13.77 21.02
N GLN A 235 -5.82 -13.33 21.40
CA GLN A 235 -6.72 -14.09 22.31
C GLN A 235 -7.47 -15.19 21.56
N SER A 236 -7.60 -15.09 20.25
CA SER A 236 -8.34 -16.04 19.43
C SER A 236 -7.43 -17.14 18.91
N GLU A 237 -7.60 -18.35 19.41
CA GLU A 237 -6.91 -19.52 18.88
C GLU A 237 -7.21 -19.74 17.38
N GLU A 238 -8.46 -19.48 16.95
CA GLU A 238 -8.86 -19.59 15.54
C GLU A 238 -8.03 -18.67 14.64
N TYR A 239 -7.80 -17.42 15.06
CA TYR A 239 -7.01 -16.47 14.28
C TYR A 239 -5.53 -16.82 14.28
N LEU A 240 -4.99 -17.34 15.38
CA LEU A 240 -3.62 -17.85 15.42
C LEU A 240 -3.46 -19.06 14.49
N GLN A 241 -4.42 -19.98 14.45
CA GLN A 241 -4.42 -21.12 13.51
C GLN A 241 -4.49 -20.64 12.05
N LEU A 242 -5.23 -19.56 11.75
CA LEU A 242 -5.19 -18.92 10.44
C LEU A 242 -3.81 -18.35 10.13
N GLY A 243 -3.14 -17.74 11.11
CA GLY A 243 -1.78 -17.25 11.00
C GLY A 243 -0.78 -18.35 10.68
N ILE A 244 -0.90 -19.52 11.32
CA ILE A 244 -0.06 -20.71 11.07
C ILE A 244 -0.22 -21.17 9.61
N LYS A 245 -1.48 -21.34 9.14
CA LYS A 245 -1.76 -21.74 7.74
C LYS A 245 -1.15 -20.76 6.74
N ARG A 246 -1.20 -19.46 7.01
CA ARG A 246 -0.58 -18.44 6.16
C ARG A 246 0.95 -18.50 6.21
N LYS A 247 1.55 -18.82 7.36
CA LYS A 247 2.99 -19.05 7.49
C LYS A 247 3.43 -20.28 6.67
N GLU A 248 2.66 -21.37 6.73
CA GLU A 248 2.89 -22.57 5.94
C GLU A 248 2.77 -22.27 4.43
N GLU A 249 1.79 -21.47 4.00
CA GLU A 249 1.60 -21.07 2.61
C GLU A 249 2.84 -20.35 2.04
N ILE A 250 3.48 -19.47 2.80
CA ILE A 250 4.70 -18.77 2.36
C ILE A 250 5.98 -19.60 2.54
N SER A 251 5.91 -20.81 3.06
CA SER A 251 7.03 -21.75 3.09
C SER A 251 7.33 -22.35 1.71
N ASP A 252 6.34 -22.30 0.79
CA ASP A 252 6.58 -22.58 -0.63
C ASP A 252 7.27 -21.37 -1.31
N PRO A 253 8.50 -21.54 -1.86
CA PRO A 253 9.25 -20.43 -2.43
C PRO A 253 8.55 -19.72 -3.58
N GLN A 254 7.77 -20.44 -4.42
CA GLN A 254 7.06 -19.83 -5.54
C GLN A 254 5.90 -18.96 -5.05
N THR A 255 5.20 -19.41 -4.04
CA THR A 255 4.12 -18.64 -3.39
C THR A 255 4.67 -17.41 -2.68
N ALA A 256 5.77 -17.56 -1.94
CA ALA A 256 6.46 -16.45 -1.28
C ALA A 256 6.91 -15.37 -2.27
N GLU A 257 7.57 -15.75 -3.38
CA GLU A 257 8.00 -14.83 -4.44
C GLU A 257 6.80 -14.10 -5.08
N LYS A 258 5.73 -14.83 -5.39
CA LYS A 258 4.51 -14.25 -5.95
C LYS A 258 3.83 -13.26 -4.99
N MET A 259 3.77 -13.59 -3.70
CA MET A 259 3.23 -12.69 -2.67
C MET A 259 4.11 -11.47 -2.47
N LEU A 260 5.42 -11.64 -2.39
CA LEU A 260 6.38 -10.55 -2.26
C LEU A 260 6.27 -9.58 -3.45
N LYS A 261 6.20 -10.11 -4.67
CA LYS A 261 5.99 -9.29 -5.86
C LYS A 261 4.70 -8.46 -5.77
N LYS A 262 3.57 -9.08 -5.41
CA LYS A 262 2.29 -8.38 -5.27
C LYS A 262 2.29 -7.36 -4.12
N MET A 263 2.96 -7.69 -3.02
CA MET A 263 3.08 -6.81 -1.86
C MET A 263 3.93 -5.57 -2.17
N SER A 264 4.99 -5.74 -2.96
CA SER A 264 5.90 -4.66 -3.37
C SER A 264 5.33 -3.75 -4.47
N GLU A 265 4.28 -4.17 -5.18
CA GLU A 265 3.63 -3.32 -6.18
C GLU A 265 3.15 -2.01 -5.54
N ASN A 266 3.62 -0.89 -6.05
CA ASN A 266 3.17 0.43 -5.60
C ASN A 266 1.89 0.82 -6.35
N PRO A 267 0.71 0.88 -5.68
CA PRO A 267 -0.54 1.28 -6.34
C PRO A 267 -0.54 2.75 -6.78
N GLU A 268 0.39 3.56 -6.26
CA GLU A 268 0.61 4.96 -6.65
C GLU A 268 1.75 5.12 -7.64
N GLU A 269 2.30 4.02 -8.12
CA GLU A 269 3.39 4.08 -9.05
C GLU A 269 3.04 4.92 -10.27
N VAL A 270 3.94 5.81 -10.61
CA VAL A 270 3.85 6.61 -11.83
C VAL A 270 3.75 5.69 -13.03
N THR A 271 2.77 5.94 -13.88
CA THR A 271 2.55 5.16 -15.08
C THR A 271 3.06 5.87 -16.33
N VAL A 272 3.29 5.07 -17.35
CA VAL A 272 3.82 5.48 -18.65
C VAL A 272 2.85 5.03 -19.72
N LEU A 273 2.51 5.92 -20.66
CA LEU A 273 1.89 5.53 -21.92
C LEU A 273 2.97 4.96 -22.83
N VAL A 274 2.96 3.67 -23.04
CA VAL A 274 3.82 2.99 -24.02
C VAL A 274 3.13 2.97 -25.37
N ASN A 275 3.74 3.56 -26.38
CA ASN A 275 3.20 3.59 -27.73
C ASN A 275 4.23 3.08 -28.73
N HIS A 276 3.82 2.04 -29.48
CA HIS A 276 4.54 1.55 -30.66
C HIS A 276 4.02 2.33 -31.88
N ALA A 277 4.90 3.00 -32.59
CA ALA A 277 4.57 3.76 -33.78
C ALA A 277 5.52 3.43 -34.94
N ARG A 278 5.02 3.52 -36.18
CA ARG A 278 5.87 3.47 -37.37
C ARG A 278 6.86 4.64 -37.33
N PRO A 279 8.05 4.52 -37.95
CA PRO A 279 9.07 5.56 -37.89
C PRO A 279 8.56 6.96 -38.19
N ASP A 280 7.82 7.13 -39.28
CA ASP A 280 7.28 8.44 -39.70
C ASP A 280 6.28 8.99 -38.70
N THR A 281 5.37 8.14 -38.21
CA THR A 281 4.38 8.52 -37.18
C THR A 281 5.05 8.92 -35.88
N ARG A 282 6.11 8.19 -35.48
CA ARG A 282 6.89 8.50 -34.28
C ARG A 282 7.60 9.85 -34.39
N LEU A 283 8.22 10.12 -35.52
CA LEU A 283 8.87 11.41 -35.79
C LEU A 283 7.85 12.55 -35.72
N LEU A 284 6.68 12.38 -36.34
CA LEU A 284 5.59 13.35 -36.28
C LEU A 284 5.06 13.56 -34.87
N MET A 285 4.93 12.48 -34.05
CA MET A 285 4.55 12.60 -32.63
C MET A 285 5.56 13.44 -31.85
N ILE A 286 6.86 13.24 -32.08
CA ILE A 286 7.92 14.01 -31.44
C ILE A 286 7.89 15.46 -31.90
N GLU A 287 7.79 15.70 -33.19
CA GLU A 287 7.71 17.06 -33.76
C GLU A 287 6.54 17.85 -33.20
N LYS A 288 5.35 17.25 -33.18
CA LYS A 288 4.12 17.87 -32.64
C LYS A 288 4.06 17.89 -31.09
N GLY A 289 4.88 17.10 -30.41
CA GLY A 289 4.85 16.94 -28.96
C GLY A 289 3.55 16.32 -28.46
N ILE A 290 2.94 15.42 -29.24
CA ILE A 290 1.69 14.74 -28.88
C ILE A 290 1.78 13.22 -29.19
N CYS A 291 1.19 12.44 -28.30
CA CYS A 291 0.95 11.02 -28.48
C CYS A 291 -0.54 10.74 -28.34
N TYR A 292 -1.03 9.68 -28.94
CA TYR A 292 -2.46 9.33 -28.82
C TYR A 292 -2.68 7.85 -28.57
N MET A 293 -3.80 7.54 -27.91
CA MET A 293 -4.30 6.19 -27.69
C MET A 293 -5.81 6.13 -27.99
N ARG A 294 -6.30 4.96 -28.37
CA ARG A 294 -7.74 4.77 -28.62
C ARG A 294 -8.55 5.03 -27.37
N ALA A 295 -9.66 5.73 -27.51
CA ALA A 295 -10.59 6.02 -26.43
C ALA A 295 -11.93 5.28 -26.58
N GLY A 296 -12.43 5.12 -27.80
CA GLY A 296 -13.69 4.42 -28.07
C GLY A 296 -14.25 4.70 -29.47
N GLU A 297 -15.35 4.04 -29.78
CA GLU A 297 -16.05 4.17 -31.08
C GLU A 297 -17.10 5.30 -31.03
N THR A 298 -17.63 5.61 -29.85
CA THR A 298 -18.59 6.68 -29.64
C THR A 298 -18.16 7.58 -28.49
N GLU A 299 -18.54 8.85 -28.52
CA GLU A 299 -18.15 9.84 -27.49
C GLU A 299 -18.60 9.45 -26.08
N GLY A 300 -19.75 8.80 -25.94
CA GLY A 300 -20.29 8.35 -24.66
C GLY A 300 -19.70 7.02 -24.14
N SER A 301 -18.88 6.32 -24.92
CA SER A 301 -18.31 5.01 -24.57
C SER A 301 -16.80 5.05 -24.34
N LEU A 302 -16.26 6.19 -23.93
CA LEU A 302 -14.83 6.35 -23.71
C LEU A 302 -14.33 5.43 -22.59
N GLN A 303 -13.36 4.58 -22.92
CA GLN A 303 -12.73 3.68 -21.96
C GLN A 303 -11.38 4.24 -21.54
N VAL A 304 -11.24 4.50 -20.24
CA VAL A 304 -9.99 4.93 -19.63
C VAL A 304 -9.34 3.74 -18.93
N THR A 305 -8.12 3.43 -19.31
CA THR A 305 -7.36 2.33 -18.72
C THR A 305 -6.95 2.68 -17.29
N GLN A 306 -6.95 1.68 -16.40
CA GLN A 306 -6.45 1.84 -15.03
C GLN A 306 -5.02 2.40 -15.01
N GLY A 307 -4.75 3.36 -14.13
CA GLY A 307 -3.45 4.03 -14.02
C GLY A 307 -3.31 5.31 -14.87
N PHE A 308 -4.34 5.67 -15.63
CA PHE A 308 -4.36 6.86 -16.47
C PHE A 308 -4.12 8.15 -15.64
N GLU A 309 -4.73 8.25 -14.48
CA GLU A 309 -4.60 9.40 -13.57
C GLU A 309 -3.16 9.59 -13.02
N ARG A 310 -2.35 8.53 -13.05
CA ARG A 310 -0.95 8.52 -12.57
C ARG A 310 0.07 8.64 -13.69
N MET A 311 -0.39 8.77 -14.93
CA MET A 311 0.47 8.89 -16.09
C MET A 311 1.26 10.21 -16.04
N ARG A 312 2.58 10.10 -16.14
CA ARG A 312 3.51 11.23 -16.13
C ARG A 312 4.48 11.23 -17.30
N TYR A 313 4.55 10.11 -18.02
CA TYR A 313 5.49 9.91 -19.10
C TYR A 313 4.85 9.24 -20.29
N VAL A 314 5.44 9.47 -21.46
CA VAL A 314 5.17 8.76 -22.71
C VAL A 314 6.46 8.05 -23.11
N LEU A 315 6.39 6.77 -23.45
CA LEU A 315 7.47 5.99 -24.04
C LEU A 315 7.13 5.69 -25.50
N LEU A 316 7.87 6.27 -26.42
CA LEU A 316 7.70 6.02 -27.85
C LEU A 316 8.78 5.09 -28.36
N HIS A 317 8.40 4.11 -29.16
CA HIS A 317 9.33 3.20 -29.81
C HIS A 317 8.79 2.69 -31.16
N THR A 318 9.69 2.34 -32.06
CA THR A 318 9.39 1.57 -33.27
C THR A 318 9.78 0.10 -33.06
N ASN A 319 10.93 -0.11 -32.41
CA ASN A 319 11.36 -1.37 -31.83
C ASN A 319 11.86 -1.11 -30.40
N GLY A 320 12.06 -2.14 -29.59
CA GLY A 320 12.43 -1.96 -28.19
C GLY A 320 13.78 -1.27 -27.94
N GLU A 321 14.67 -1.22 -28.92
CA GLU A 321 16.01 -0.65 -28.80
C GLU A 321 16.00 0.88 -28.94
N ASP A 322 15.10 1.41 -29.77
CA ASP A 322 14.97 2.83 -30.05
C ASP A 322 14.03 3.60 -29.07
N ALA A 323 13.62 2.95 -27.99
CA ALA A 323 12.68 3.52 -27.03
C ALA A 323 13.18 4.81 -26.38
N GLN A 324 12.36 5.85 -26.47
CA GLN A 324 12.61 7.16 -25.88
C GLN A 324 11.49 7.54 -24.92
N LEU A 325 11.87 8.06 -23.75
CA LEU A 325 10.97 8.48 -22.69
C LEU A 325 10.81 10.00 -22.69
N PHE A 326 9.58 10.46 -22.62
CA PHE A 326 9.23 11.88 -22.65
C PHE A 326 8.34 12.23 -21.46
N ARG A 327 8.45 13.46 -20.95
CA ARG A 327 7.60 13.95 -19.85
C ARG A 327 6.30 14.53 -20.40
N ILE A 328 5.17 14.16 -19.83
CA ILE A 328 3.87 14.74 -20.18
C ILE A 328 3.82 16.20 -19.72
N ARG A 329 3.35 17.10 -20.60
CA ARG A 329 3.10 18.50 -20.27
C ARG A 329 1.80 18.64 -19.48
N LYS A 330 1.82 19.48 -18.45
CA LYS A 330 0.62 19.93 -17.77
C LYS A 330 0.14 21.20 -18.46
N GLY A 331 -0.94 21.11 -19.22
CA GLY A 331 -1.58 22.28 -19.84
C GLY A 331 -2.55 23.02 -18.91
N LYS A 332 -3.00 24.23 -19.32
CA LYS A 332 -4.02 25.01 -18.61
C LYS A 332 -5.39 24.31 -18.60
N GLU A 333 -5.68 23.45 -19.57
CA GLU A 333 -6.93 22.72 -19.76
C GLU A 333 -6.89 21.26 -19.30
N GLY A 334 -5.86 20.87 -18.53
CA GLY A 334 -5.59 19.49 -18.15
C GLY A 334 -4.50 18.86 -19.02
N SER A 335 -4.08 17.63 -18.65
CA SER A 335 -2.97 16.94 -19.34
C SER A 335 -3.42 16.16 -20.57
N PHE A 336 -4.73 16.09 -20.85
CA PHE A 336 -5.29 15.20 -21.87
C PHE A 336 -6.46 15.87 -22.59
N GLN A 337 -6.57 15.57 -23.88
CA GLN A 337 -7.67 16.03 -24.73
C GLN A 337 -8.31 14.82 -25.43
N ILE A 338 -9.58 14.91 -25.76
CA ILE A 338 -10.26 13.91 -26.56
C ILE A 338 -10.44 14.49 -27.95
N TRP A 339 -9.81 13.83 -28.94
CA TRP A 339 -9.90 14.23 -30.33
C TRP A 339 -10.66 13.18 -31.14
N SER A 340 -11.44 13.67 -32.12
CA SER A 340 -11.99 12.78 -33.14
C SER A 340 -10.88 12.30 -34.08
N LYS A 341 -11.17 11.23 -34.83
CA LYS A 341 -10.30 10.75 -35.89
C LYS A 341 -9.98 11.87 -36.89
N LEU A 342 -11.00 12.62 -37.33
CA LEU A 342 -10.86 13.74 -38.25
C LEU A 342 -9.90 14.81 -37.72
N THR A 343 -9.98 15.12 -36.41
CA THR A 343 -9.08 16.11 -35.82
C THR A 343 -7.63 15.64 -35.86
N LEU A 344 -7.36 14.35 -35.60
CA LEU A 344 -6.00 13.81 -35.74
C LEU A 344 -5.51 13.84 -37.20
N GLU A 345 -6.38 13.53 -38.16
CA GLU A 345 -6.05 13.58 -39.59
C GLU A 345 -5.70 15.00 -40.04
N GLN A 346 -6.42 16.04 -39.55
CA GLN A 346 -6.09 17.43 -39.78
C GLN A 346 -4.72 17.84 -39.24
N HIS A 347 -4.20 17.12 -38.24
CA HIS A 347 -2.85 17.30 -37.69
C HIS A 347 -1.78 16.44 -38.37
N GLY A 348 -2.15 15.74 -39.47
CA GLY A 348 -1.24 14.92 -40.28
C GLY A 348 -1.05 13.48 -39.79
N PHE A 349 -1.81 13.02 -38.80
CA PHE A 349 -1.79 11.64 -38.34
C PHE A 349 -2.77 10.80 -39.17
N HIS A 350 -2.47 9.51 -39.28
CA HIS A 350 -3.36 8.55 -39.97
C HIS A 350 -3.78 7.45 -38.98
N PRO A 351 -4.68 7.75 -38.03
CA PRO A 351 -5.11 6.79 -37.02
C PRO A 351 -6.03 5.71 -37.62
N GLU A 352 -5.79 4.45 -37.22
CA GLU A 352 -6.59 3.31 -37.64
C GLU A 352 -7.58 2.92 -36.53
N HIS A 353 -8.81 2.53 -36.88
CA HIS A 353 -9.73 1.71 -36.06
C HIS A 353 -10.45 2.35 -34.83
N ALA A 354 -10.51 3.64 -34.61
CA ALA A 354 -11.38 4.22 -33.61
C ALA A 354 -11.94 5.59 -34.06
N ALA A 355 -13.07 6.00 -33.52
CA ALA A 355 -13.67 7.30 -33.82
C ALA A 355 -13.08 8.40 -32.93
N TYR A 356 -12.69 8.04 -31.69
CA TYR A 356 -12.14 8.96 -30.70
C TYR A 356 -10.84 8.48 -30.10
N TYR A 357 -9.96 9.45 -29.79
CA TYR A 357 -8.64 9.23 -29.25
C TYR A 357 -8.40 10.15 -28.06
N ILE A 358 -7.70 9.62 -27.04
CA ILE A 358 -7.11 10.44 -25.99
C ILE A 358 -5.76 10.91 -26.49
N VAL A 359 -5.58 12.23 -26.56
CA VAL A 359 -4.34 12.88 -26.98
C VAL A 359 -3.59 13.36 -25.75
N VAL A 360 -2.31 12.99 -25.69
CA VAL A 360 -1.41 13.21 -24.56
C VAL A 360 -0.28 14.14 -25.01
N PRO A 361 -0.30 15.42 -24.58
CA PRO A 361 0.80 16.34 -24.88
C PRO A 361 2.04 16.02 -24.05
N PHE A 362 3.21 16.06 -24.66
CA PHE A 362 4.48 15.84 -23.97
C PHE A 362 5.58 16.83 -24.42
N ASP A 363 6.63 16.96 -23.61
CA ASP A 363 7.83 17.72 -23.99
C ASP A 363 8.64 16.87 -24.99
N PRO A 364 8.93 17.38 -26.19
CA PRO A 364 9.65 16.62 -27.22
C PRO A 364 11.13 16.37 -26.88
N THR A 365 11.63 16.92 -25.77
CA THR A 365 12.98 16.64 -25.29
C THR A 365 13.02 15.28 -24.57
N PRO A 366 13.74 14.27 -25.09
CA PRO A 366 13.79 12.96 -24.47
C PRO A 366 14.54 13.02 -23.14
N ILE A 367 14.04 12.23 -22.17
CA ILE A 367 14.66 12.10 -20.85
C ILE A 367 15.69 10.96 -20.89
N THR A 368 16.88 11.22 -20.38
CA THR A 368 17.86 10.16 -20.12
C THR A 368 17.45 9.36 -18.88
N TYR A 369 17.36 8.05 -18.98
CA TYR A 369 17.00 7.15 -17.90
C TYR A 369 17.79 5.83 -17.98
N PRO A 370 18.06 5.16 -16.84
CA PRO A 370 18.66 3.83 -16.86
C PRO A 370 17.62 2.85 -17.43
N LYS A 371 17.89 2.30 -18.62
CA LYS A 371 16.99 1.33 -19.26
C LYS A 371 17.00 0.01 -18.50
N HIS A 372 15.83 -0.62 -18.38
CA HIS A 372 15.75 -1.98 -17.84
C HIS A 372 16.53 -2.95 -18.75
N PRO A 373 17.33 -3.91 -18.22
CA PRO A 373 18.14 -4.83 -19.04
C PRO A 373 17.35 -5.58 -20.11
N ASN A 374 16.08 -5.91 -19.83
CA ASN A 374 15.19 -6.62 -20.75
C ASN A 374 14.15 -5.70 -21.39
N LEU A 375 14.47 -4.42 -21.60
CA LEU A 375 13.51 -3.41 -22.08
C LEU A 375 12.84 -3.85 -23.40
N HIS A 376 13.59 -4.34 -24.37
CA HIS A 376 13.08 -4.80 -25.68
C HIS A 376 12.03 -5.91 -25.57
N GLN A 377 12.15 -6.84 -24.61
CA GLN A 377 11.18 -7.90 -24.36
C GLN A 377 9.92 -7.38 -23.66
N ARG A 378 10.05 -6.34 -22.84
CA ARG A 378 8.97 -5.76 -22.05
C ARG A 378 8.08 -4.81 -22.86
N ILE A 379 8.62 -4.20 -23.93
CA ILE A 379 7.92 -3.19 -24.75
C ILE A 379 7.12 -3.84 -25.88
N ASN A 380 7.20 -5.14 -26.11
CA ASN A 380 6.54 -5.80 -27.24
C ASN A 380 5.01 -5.65 -27.19
N THR A 381 4.50 -4.49 -27.63
CA THR A 381 3.07 -4.19 -27.74
C THR A 381 2.80 -3.45 -29.04
N TYR A 382 1.91 -3.99 -29.86
CA TYR A 382 1.42 -3.33 -31.08
C TYR A 382 0.30 -2.30 -30.82
N ARG A 383 -0.08 -2.08 -29.56
CA ARG A 383 -1.12 -1.11 -29.15
C ARG A 383 -0.60 -0.26 -28.01
N ALA A 384 -1.02 1.01 -27.98
CA ALA A 384 -0.75 1.88 -26.85
C ALA A 384 -1.29 1.27 -25.56
N LYS A 385 -0.46 1.21 -24.50
CA LYS A 385 -0.81 0.65 -23.20
C LYS A 385 -0.25 1.52 -22.09
N ILE A 386 -1.01 1.64 -21.00
CA ILE A 386 -0.52 2.26 -19.76
C ILE A 386 0.09 1.17 -18.88
N ARG A 387 1.33 1.39 -18.45
CA ARG A 387 2.10 0.43 -17.65
C ARG A 387 2.87 1.14 -16.54
N PRO A 388 3.23 0.44 -15.45
CA PRO A 388 4.11 0.98 -14.42
C PRO A 388 5.44 1.46 -15.00
N LEU A 389 5.98 2.56 -14.47
CA LEU A 389 7.27 3.10 -14.89
C LEU A 389 8.42 2.12 -14.57
N SER A 390 8.32 1.37 -13.49
CA SER A 390 9.30 0.34 -13.07
C SER A 390 9.51 -0.75 -14.10
N ASP A 391 8.52 -0.99 -14.98
CA ASP A 391 8.70 -1.96 -16.07
C ASP A 391 9.80 -1.58 -17.05
N PHE A 392 10.18 -0.30 -17.12
CA PHE A 392 11.05 0.24 -18.15
C PHE A 392 12.37 0.82 -17.61
N ILE A 393 12.40 1.23 -16.35
CA ILE A 393 13.57 1.79 -15.69
C ILE A 393 14.29 0.68 -14.93
N GLY A 394 15.60 0.54 -15.20
CA GLY A 394 16.48 -0.30 -14.39
C GLY A 394 16.69 0.36 -13.03
N LEU A 395 16.18 -0.25 -11.98
CA LEU A 395 16.56 0.12 -10.61
C LEU A 395 18.03 -0.33 -10.43
N ARG A 396 18.90 0.61 -10.08
CA ARG A 396 20.28 0.32 -9.64
C ARG A 396 20.24 -0.15 -8.19
#